data_5e647d25700379a55afb0284fde72cc9
#
_entry.id   5e647d25700379a55afb0284fde72cc9
#
_cell.length_a   1.000
_cell.length_b   1.000
_cell.length_c   1.000
_cell.angle_alpha   90.00
_cell.angle_beta   90.00
_cell.angle_gamma   90.00
#
_symmetry.space_group_name_H-M   'P 1'
#
loop_
_entity.id
_entity.type
_entity.pdbx_description
1 polymer ?
#
loop_
_entity_poly.entity_id
_entity_poly.type
_entity_poly.pdbx_seq_one_letter_code
_entity_poly.pdbx_strand_id
1 'polypeptide(L)'
;MKLKHVILVLLSGAALTAAAPAQVTRILIPAGTPEDAAIQEITKETDADKRLALLQEFLQKFAGNPAAVAYGNLQISQYYSAKGDNAQALAYGDKALAAAPNDLEILGTQANLASQMKDYAKVVDYAARGGMAFQGIAKEPKPADMSEQEFAARIEQERDSAQPAKEYVEGLAVNAIASEPDNKQKVAEVEKFEAGFPKSKYEPQVVGYAVVALQQMNDPARLAAYGQKAVAANPDNASLLSVLASALVDTSAYFDRAMEYARKAIALAKADAPGADTNRKLAAGTAHTALGFGLMKQEKNTAAITELKTALVLLKEDPVGSQKASYFLAYAYAKTKNYAEARQILNKLIAAPGPFQQPARELLAKVGEATKR
;
A
#
# COMPACT_ATOMS: atom_id res chain seq x y z
N MET A 1 -5.97 -0.95 79.88
CA MET A 1 -5.67 -0.70 78.43
C MET A 1 -6.02 -1.91 77.65
N LYS A 2 -7.12 -1.87 76.86
CA LYS A 2 -7.62 -3.01 76.07
C LYS A 2 -7.07 -2.92 74.63
N LEU A 3 -6.27 -3.89 74.26
CA LEU A 3 -5.73 -4.04 72.92
C LEU A 3 -6.83 -4.62 72.01
N LYS A 4 -7.28 -3.87 70.99
CA LYS A 4 -8.25 -4.33 70.00
C LYS A 4 -7.48 -5.00 68.87
N HIS A 5 -7.71 -6.29 68.67
CA HIS A 5 -7.23 -7.03 67.51
C HIS A 5 -8.09 -6.65 66.28
N VAL A 6 -7.44 -6.10 65.24
CA VAL A 6 -8.04 -5.91 63.93
C VAL A 6 -7.69 -7.15 63.10
N ILE A 7 -8.71 -7.92 62.77
CA ILE A 7 -8.59 -9.04 61.84
C ILE A 7 -8.72 -8.46 60.44
N LEU A 8 -7.59 -8.50 59.68
CA LEU A 8 -7.54 -8.16 58.25
C LEU A 8 -7.97 -9.38 57.45
N VAL A 9 -9.20 -9.37 56.95
CA VAL A 9 -9.68 -10.37 56.00
C VAL A 9 -9.15 -10.01 54.61
N LEU A 10 -8.11 -10.76 54.13
CA LEU A 10 -7.63 -10.72 52.77
C LEU A 10 -8.66 -11.47 51.89
N LEU A 11 -9.52 -10.74 51.22
CA LEU A 11 -10.28 -11.25 50.07
C LEU A 11 -9.33 -11.45 48.88
N SER A 12 -8.88 -12.69 48.69
CA SER A 12 -8.21 -13.14 47.46
C SER A 12 -9.26 -13.20 46.34
N GLY A 13 -9.41 -12.10 45.62
CA GLY A 13 -10.14 -12.08 44.37
C GLY A 13 -9.40 -12.95 43.32
N ALA A 14 -9.89 -14.17 43.11
CA ALA A 14 -9.50 -14.94 41.94
C ALA A 14 -10.01 -14.20 40.70
N ALA A 15 -9.12 -13.46 40.04
CA ALA A 15 -9.39 -12.97 38.70
C ALA A 15 -9.55 -14.19 37.79
N LEU A 16 -10.79 -14.51 37.45
CA LEU A 16 -11.08 -15.39 36.30
C LEU A 16 -10.54 -14.67 35.06
N THR A 17 -9.31 -14.97 34.68
CA THR A 17 -8.84 -14.67 33.33
C THR A 17 -9.70 -15.53 32.40
N ALA A 18 -10.70 -14.91 31.77
CA ALA A 18 -11.39 -15.52 30.64
C ALA A 18 -10.28 -15.86 29.62
N ALA A 19 -10.00 -17.15 29.47
CA ALA A 19 -9.11 -17.60 28.40
C ALA A 19 -9.68 -17.07 27.09
N ALA A 20 -8.88 -16.31 26.34
CA ALA A 20 -9.26 -15.91 25.00
C ALA A 20 -9.63 -17.20 24.24
N PRO A 21 -10.72 -17.19 23.45
CA PRO A 21 -11.09 -18.37 22.67
C PRO A 21 -9.89 -18.80 21.82
N ALA A 22 -9.61 -20.11 21.78
CA ALA A 22 -8.57 -20.64 20.92
C ALA A 22 -8.83 -20.21 19.49
N GLN A 23 -7.77 -19.74 18.80
CA GLN A 23 -7.82 -19.30 17.40
C GLN A 23 -7.07 -20.30 16.54
N VAL A 24 -7.51 -20.46 15.31
CA VAL A 24 -6.83 -21.30 14.32
C VAL A 24 -6.26 -20.43 13.19
N THR A 25 -5.16 -20.87 12.61
CA THR A 25 -4.52 -20.13 11.48
C THR A 25 -5.24 -20.38 10.17
N ARG A 26 -5.90 -21.55 10.05
CA ARG A 26 -6.78 -21.89 8.92
C ARG A 26 -7.84 -22.91 9.35
N ILE A 27 -8.91 -23.00 8.60
CA ILE A 27 -9.99 -23.95 8.86
C ILE A 27 -9.51 -25.37 8.52
N LEU A 28 -9.40 -26.22 9.56
CA LEU A 28 -9.08 -27.63 9.44
C LEU A 28 -10.09 -28.43 10.26
N ILE A 29 -10.95 -29.20 9.60
CA ILE A 29 -11.91 -30.09 10.24
C ILE A 29 -11.53 -31.51 9.83
N PRO A 30 -11.01 -32.34 10.77
CA PRO A 30 -10.56 -33.69 10.44
C PRO A 30 -11.71 -34.57 10.01
N ALA A 31 -11.46 -35.42 9.01
CA ALA A 31 -12.46 -36.40 8.53
C ALA A 31 -12.85 -37.37 9.63
N GLY A 32 -14.13 -37.75 9.66
CA GLY A 32 -14.71 -38.71 10.62
C GLY A 32 -15.04 -38.10 11.99
N THR A 33 -14.84 -36.79 12.18
CA THR A 33 -15.28 -36.10 13.40
C THR A 33 -16.79 -35.80 13.36
N PRO A 34 -17.44 -35.54 14.51
CA PRO A 34 -18.84 -35.12 14.54
C PRO A 34 -19.11 -33.86 13.72
N GLU A 35 -18.14 -32.92 13.65
CA GLU A 35 -18.19 -31.74 12.82
C GLU A 35 -18.19 -32.08 11.33
N ASP A 36 -17.30 -32.97 10.90
CA ASP A 36 -17.22 -33.44 9.51
C ASP A 36 -18.55 -34.13 9.09
N ALA A 37 -19.09 -35.01 9.92
CA ALA A 37 -20.38 -35.65 9.66
C ALA A 37 -21.53 -34.64 9.50
N ALA A 38 -21.56 -33.59 10.34
CA ALA A 38 -22.56 -32.54 10.24
C ALA A 38 -22.38 -31.71 8.97
N ILE A 39 -21.15 -31.39 8.59
CA ILE A 39 -20.83 -30.67 7.33
C ILE A 39 -21.30 -31.48 6.11
N GLN A 40 -21.09 -32.80 6.11
CA GLN A 40 -21.55 -33.67 5.02
C GLN A 40 -23.07 -33.60 4.86
N GLU A 41 -23.85 -33.60 5.96
CA GLU A 41 -25.30 -33.43 5.90
C GLU A 41 -25.72 -32.04 5.42
N ILE A 42 -25.08 -30.96 5.90
CA ILE A 42 -25.32 -29.60 5.44
C ILE A 42 -25.05 -29.47 3.93
N THR A 43 -24.01 -30.12 3.44
CA THR A 43 -23.61 -30.05 2.01
C THR A 43 -24.63 -30.79 1.10
N LYS A 44 -25.34 -31.79 1.59
CA LYS A 44 -26.40 -32.51 0.84
C LYS A 44 -27.68 -31.69 0.68
N GLU A 45 -27.91 -30.70 1.58
CA GLU A 45 -29.10 -29.85 1.48
C GLU A 45 -28.95 -28.86 0.29
N THR A 46 -29.91 -28.90 -0.61
CA THR A 46 -29.93 -28.10 -1.83
C THR A 46 -30.69 -26.79 -1.66
N ASP A 47 -31.64 -26.73 -0.73
CA ASP A 47 -32.35 -25.51 -0.38
C ASP A 47 -31.47 -24.59 0.44
N ALA A 48 -31.23 -23.37 -0.07
CA ALA A 48 -30.29 -22.41 0.54
C ALA A 48 -30.75 -21.94 1.93
N ASP A 49 -32.07 -21.77 2.13
CA ASP A 49 -32.61 -21.24 3.39
C ASP A 49 -32.60 -22.35 4.47
N LYS A 50 -32.87 -23.60 4.08
CA LYS A 50 -32.70 -24.76 4.98
C LYS A 50 -31.24 -25.00 5.33
N ARG A 51 -30.34 -24.83 4.36
CA ARG A 51 -28.88 -24.91 4.62
C ARG A 51 -28.44 -23.87 5.61
N LEU A 52 -28.97 -22.63 5.53
CA LEU A 52 -28.71 -21.60 6.53
C LEU A 52 -29.14 -22.02 7.94
N ALA A 53 -30.33 -22.60 8.07
CA ALA A 53 -30.80 -23.08 9.37
C ALA A 53 -29.89 -24.19 9.94
N LEU A 54 -29.48 -25.15 9.12
CA LEU A 54 -28.52 -26.19 9.52
C LEU A 54 -27.15 -25.60 9.91
N LEU A 55 -26.66 -24.56 9.23
CA LEU A 55 -25.44 -23.88 9.61
C LEU A 55 -25.57 -23.16 10.96
N GLN A 56 -26.72 -22.56 11.26
CA GLN A 56 -26.98 -21.95 12.56
C GLN A 56 -27.00 -22.97 13.69
N GLU A 57 -27.63 -24.14 13.48
CA GLU A 57 -27.61 -25.27 14.41
C GLU A 57 -26.18 -25.81 14.60
N PHE A 58 -25.41 -25.92 13.51
CA PHE A 58 -24.01 -26.34 13.54
C PHE A 58 -23.16 -25.41 14.42
N LEU A 59 -23.33 -24.09 14.28
CA LEU A 59 -22.61 -23.10 15.09
C LEU A 59 -22.98 -23.22 16.59
N GLN A 60 -24.24 -23.51 16.92
CA GLN A 60 -24.66 -23.73 18.31
C GLN A 60 -24.04 -25.00 18.88
N LYS A 61 -24.12 -26.11 18.11
CA LYS A 61 -23.62 -27.42 18.54
C LYS A 61 -22.10 -27.44 18.74
N PHE A 62 -21.37 -26.77 17.89
CA PHE A 62 -19.90 -26.80 17.85
C PHE A 62 -19.25 -25.48 18.27
N ALA A 63 -19.93 -24.67 19.09
CA ALA A 63 -19.44 -23.35 19.53
C ALA A 63 -18.09 -23.37 20.23
N GLY A 64 -17.69 -24.51 20.82
CA GLY A 64 -16.39 -24.68 21.46
C GLY A 64 -15.24 -25.03 20.51
N ASN A 65 -15.52 -25.29 19.24
CA ASN A 65 -14.49 -25.63 18.25
C ASN A 65 -14.23 -24.45 17.31
N PRO A 66 -13.07 -23.75 17.41
CA PRO A 66 -12.80 -22.56 16.59
C PRO A 66 -12.83 -22.82 15.09
N ALA A 67 -12.37 -23.99 14.62
CA ALA A 67 -12.40 -24.33 13.21
C ALA A 67 -13.86 -24.49 12.71
N ALA A 68 -14.74 -25.12 13.52
CA ALA A 68 -16.15 -25.24 13.20
C ALA A 68 -16.85 -23.87 13.21
N VAL A 69 -16.52 -23.00 14.18
CA VAL A 69 -17.04 -21.62 14.24
C VAL A 69 -16.62 -20.83 13.02
N ALA A 70 -15.35 -20.91 12.62
CA ALA A 70 -14.85 -20.23 11.42
C ALA A 70 -15.57 -20.75 10.16
N TYR A 71 -15.66 -22.07 9.99
CA TYR A 71 -16.35 -22.70 8.85
C TYR A 71 -17.82 -22.25 8.76
N GLY A 72 -18.60 -22.44 9.84
CA GLY A 72 -20.01 -22.13 9.83
C GLY A 72 -20.29 -20.65 9.51
N ASN A 73 -19.53 -19.73 10.10
CA ASN A 73 -19.67 -18.31 9.80
C ASN A 73 -19.25 -17.94 8.37
N LEU A 74 -18.20 -18.59 7.82
CA LEU A 74 -17.80 -18.40 6.43
C LEU A 74 -18.90 -18.85 5.46
N GLN A 75 -19.52 -20.02 5.70
CA GLN A 75 -20.61 -20.52 4.87
C GLN A 75 -21.85 -19.60 4.93
N ILE A 76 -22.17 -19.05 6.11
CA ILE A 76 -23.26 -18.07 6.26
C ILE A 76 -22.90 -16.75 5.55
N SER A 77 -21.65 -16.31 5.61
CA SER A 77 -21.18 -15.15 4.84
C SER A 77 -21.40 -15.36 3.33
N GLN A 78 -21.04 -16.52 2.81
CA GLN A 78 -21.26 -16.88 1.40
C GLN A 78 -22.74 -16.91 1.02
N TYR A 79 -23.61 -17.42 1.91
CA TYR A 79 -25.06 -17.38 1.72
C TYR A 79 -25.57 -15.95 1.53
N TYR A 80 -25.21 -15.02 2.43
CA TYR A 80 -25.65 -13.62 2.33
C TYR A 80 -25.05 -12.91 1.11
N SER A 81 -23.81 -13.21 0.76
CA SER A 81 -23.17 -12.71 -0.46
C SER A 81 -23.93 -13.15 -1.72
N ALA A 82 -24.36 -14.42 -1.78
CA ALA A 82 -25.16 -14.93 -2.89
C ALA A 82 -26.56 -14.29 -3.00
N LYS A 83 -27.11 -13.82 -1.86
CA LYS A 83 -28.37 -13.04 -1.82
C LYS A 83 -28.17 -11.56 -2.12
N GLY A 84 -26.92 -11.08 -2.30
CA GLY A 84 -26.58 -9.66 -2.51
C GLY A 84 -26.56 -8.83 -1.22
N ASP A 85 -26.73 -9.44 -0.05
CA ASP A 85 -26.62 -8.76 1.24
C ASP A 85 -25.17 -8.73 1.70
N ASN A 86 -24.38 -7.86 1.07
CA ASN A 86 -22.94 -7.73 1.35
C ASN A 86 -22.68 -7.26 2.79
N ALA A 87 -23.60 -6.54 3.42
CA ALA A 87 -23.44 -6.09 4.81
C ALA A 87 -23.49 -7.27 5.79
N GLN A 88 -24.48 -8.16 5.65
CA GLN A 88 -24.55 -9.39 6.43
C GLN A 88 -23.40 -10.35 6.10
N ALA A 89 -23.05 -10.47 4.81
CA ALA A 89 -21.92 -11.29 4.38
C ALA A 89 -20.62 -10.84 5.08
N LEU A 90 -20.35 -9.53 5.09
CA LEU A 90 -19.18 -8.97 5.77
C LEU A 90 -19.20 -9.23 7.28
N ALA A 91 -20.36 -9.05 7.93
CA ALA A 91 -20.50 -9.26 9.36
C ALA A 91 -20.26 -10.73 9.77
N TYR A 92 -20.73 -11.70 8.99
CA TYR A 92 -20.47 -13.12 9.26
C TYR A 92 -19.03 -13.51 8.92
N GLY A 93 -18.44 -12.97 7.86
CA GLY A 93 -17.02 -13.18 7.58
C GLY A 93 -16.10 -12.60 8.67
N ASP A 94 -16.45 -11.48 9.30
CA ASP A 94 -15.74 -10.96 10.47
C ASP A 94 -15.83 -11.90 11.68
N LYS A 95 -16.98 -12.57 11.90
CA LYS A 95 -17.10 -13.62 12.91
C LYS A 95 -16.24 -14.85 12.59
N ALA A 96 -16.13 -15.21 11.31
CA ALA A 96 -15.22 -16.26 10.88
C ALA A 96 -13.75 -15.88 11.15
N LEU A 97 -13.35 -14.63 10.84
CA LEU A 97 -12.01 -14.09 11.14
C LEU A 97 -11.73 -13.96 12.64
N ALA A 98 -12.73 -13.80 13.48
CA ALA A 98 -12.52 -13.81 14.94
C ALA A 98 -12.05 -15.19 15.42
N ALA A 99 -12.49 -16.27 14.78
CA ALA A 99 -12.08 -17.63 15.09
C ALA A 99 -10.82 -18.09 14.30
N ALA A 100 -10.64 -17.60 13.08
CA ALA A 100 -9.49 -17.89 12.22
C ALA A 100 -8.85 -16.59 11.65
N PRO A 101 -8.13 -15.80 12.46
CA PRO A 101 -7.72 -14.43 12.13
C PRO A 101 -6.69 -14.33 11.00
N ASN A 102 -5.98 -15.42 10.71
CA ASN A 102 -4.92 -15.48 9.69
C ASN A 102 -5.31 -16.34 8.48
N ASP A 103 -6.57 -16.72 8.37
CA ASP A 103 -7.04 -17.50 7.22
C ASP A 103 -7.08 -16.62 5.97
N LEU A 104 -6.22 -16.93 5.00
CA LEU A 104 -6.04 -16.13 3.78
C LEU A 104 -7.26 -16.17 2.85
N GLU A 105 -8.02 -17.27 2.85
CA GLU A 105 -9.24 -17.40 2.04
C GLU A 105 -10.33 -16.46 2.59
N ILE A 106 -10.53 -16.45 3.91
CA ILE A 106 -11.50 -15.56 4.54
C ILE A 106 -11.08 -14.11 4.35
N LEU A 107 -9.80 -13.77 4.57
CA LEU A 107 -9.27 -12.41 4.37
C LEU A 107 -9.46 -11.93 2.93
N GLY A 108 -9.21 -12.81 1.95
CA GLY A 108 -9.44 -12.51 0.53
C GLY A 108 -10.93 -12.29 0.21
N THR A 109 -11.80 -13.11 0.76
CA THR A 109 -13.26 -12.99 0.60
C THR A 109 -13.76 -11.67 1.20
N GLN A 110 -13.32 -11.32 2.40
CA GLN A 110 -13.69 -10.08 3.08
C GLN A 110 -13.17 -8.84 2.33
N ALA A 111 -11.93 -8.87 1.85
CA ALA A 111 -11.38 -7.79 1.04
C ALA A 111 -12.19 -7.58 -0.25
N ASN A 112 -12.62 -8.66 -0.90
CA ASN A 112 -13.45 -8.59 -2.10
C ASN A 112 -14.85 -8.02 -1.81
N LEU A 113 -15.51 -8.47 -0.75
CA LEU A 113 -16.80 -7.94 -0.31
C LEU A 113 -16.71 -6.43 0.01
N ALA A 114 -15.70 -6.03 0.77
CA ALA A 114 -15.43 -4.63 1.08
C ALA A 114 -15.20 -3.80 -0.21
N SER A 115 -14.49 -4.37 -1.20
CA SER A 115 -14.26 -3.73 -2.50
C SER A 115 -15.57 -3.49 -3.26
N GLN A 116 -16.48 -4.46 -3.29
CA GLN A 116 -17.81 -4.31 -3.89
C GLN A 116 -18.63 -3.19 -3.22
N MET A 117 -18.46 -3.03 -1.90
CA MET A 117 -19.09 -1.97 -1.12
C MET A 117 -18.36 -0.62 -1.22
N LYS A 118 -17.21 -0.55 -1.88
CA LYS A 118 -16.31 0.61 -1.95
C LYS A 118 -15.84 1.09 -0.56
N ASP A 119 -15.73 0.18 0.39
CA ASP A 119 -15.14 0.43 1.71
C ASP A 119 -13.62 0.20 1.62
N TYR A 120 -12.92 1.19 1.04
CA TYR A 120 -11.49 1.08 0.72
C TYR A 120 -10.65 0.84 1.97
N ALA A 121 -11.02 1.44 3.10
CA ALA A 121 -10.34 1.25 4.37
C ALA A 121 -10.37 -0.21 4.83
N LYS A 122 -11.52 -0.89 4.71
CA LYS A 122 -11.63 -2.32 5.03
C LYS A 122 -10.91 -3.19 4.02
N VAL A 123 -10.95 -2.86 2.73
CA VAL A 123 -10.15 -3.59 1.72
C VAL A 123 -8.69 -3.64 2.12
N VAL A 124 -8.11 -2.48 2.44
CA VAL A 124 -6.69 -2.40 2.81
C VAL A 124 -6.42 -3.09 4.15
N ASP A 125 -7.34 -3.01 5.12
CA ASP A 125 -7.20 -3.69 6.41
C ASP A 125 -7.14 -5.22 6.25
N TYR A 126 -8.12 -5.82 5.58
CA TYR A 126 -8.12 -7.27 5.32
C TYR A 126 -6.93 -7.71 4.47
N ALA A 127 -6.59 -6.95 3.45
CA ALA A 127 -5.46 -7.25 2.59
C ALA A 127 -4.12 -7.20 3.35
N ALA A 128 -3.88 -6.16 4.16
CA ALA A 128 -2.68 -6.03 4.96
C ALA A 128 -2.55 -7.17 5.98
N ARG A 129 -3.66 -7.57 6.62
CA ARG A 129 -3.72 -8.75 7.48
C ARG A 129 -3.36 -10.02 6.72
N GLY A 130 -3.86 -10.18 5.49
CA GLY A 130 -3.49 -11.30 4.60
C GLY A 130 -1.99 -11.31 4.29
N GLY A 131 -1.40 -10.16 3.98
CA GLY A 131 0.04 -10.04 3.79
C GLY A 131 0.84 -10.40 5.03
N MET A 132 0.40 -9.97 6.23
CA MET A 132 1.02 -10.35 7.51
C MET A 132 0.86 -11.83 7.81
N ALA A 133 -0.30 -12.43 7.54
CA ALA A 133 -0.52 -13.86 7.69
C ALA A 133 0.43 -14.68 6.79
N PHE A 134 0.59 -14.27 5.54
CA PHE A 134 1.57 -14.87 4.62
C PHE A 134 3.01 -14.77 5.13
N GLN A 135 3.40 -13.63 5.71
CA GLN A 135 4.72 -13.49 6.34
C GLN A 135 4.85 -14.38 7.59
N GLY A 136 3.75 -14.63 8.28
CA GLY A 136 3.66 -15.47 9.47
C GLY A 136 4.02 -16.94 9.20
N ILE A 137 3.72 -17.46 8.00
CA ILE A 137 4.03 -18.84 7.60
C ILE A 137 5.50 -19.17 7.83
N ALA A 138 6.42 -18.26 7.46
CA ALA A 138 7.86 -18.46 7.64
C ALA A 138 8.34 -18.36 9.11
N LYS A 139 7.46 -17.93 10.02
CA LYS A 139 7.78 -17.75 11.44
C LYS A 139 7.12 -18.79 12.33
N GLU A 140 6.44 -19.77 11.73
CA GLU A 140 5.83 -20.85 12.50
C GLU A 140 6.91 -21.64 13.29
N PRO A 141 6.60 -22.05 14.51
CA PRO A 141 7.50 -22.89 15.27
C PRO A 141 7.60 -24.28 14.64
N LYS A 142 8.84 -24.79 14.52
CA LYS A 142 9.06 -26.15 14.04
C LYS A 142 8.52 -27.17 15.06
N PRO A 143 7.65 -28.12 14.64
CA PRO A 143 7.24 -29.24 15.50
C PRO A 143 8.44 -30.07 15.99
N ALA A 144 8.36 -30.55 17.23
CA ALA A 144 9.48 -31.26 17.86
C ALA A 144 9.81 -32.60 17.18
N ASP A 145 8.83 -33.20 16.54
CA ASP A 145 8.89 -34.49 15.84
C ASP A 145 9.30 -34.39 14.36
N MET A 146 9.55 -33.17 13.87
CA MET A 146 9.89 -32.91 12.46
C MET A 146 11.36 -32.53 12.32
N SER A 147 12.04 -33.08 11.31
CA SER A 147 13.41 -32.67 10.96
C SER A 147 13.45 -31.25 10.36
N GLU A 148 14.62 -30.60 10.39
CA GLU A 148 14.81 -29.27 9.78
C GLU A 148 14.48 -29.28 8.28
N GLN A 149 14.86 -30.34 7.58
CA GLN A 149 14.64 -30.46 6.14
C GLN A 149 13.17 -30.63 5.81
N GLU A 150 12.44 -31.49 6.53
CA GLU A 150 11.00 -31.68 6.36
C GLU A 150 10.23 -30.40 6.69
N PHE A 151 10.62 -29.71 7.76
CA PHE A 151 10.01 -28.45 8.15
C PHE A 151 10.21 -27.38 7.09
N ALA A 152 11.44 -27.21 6.57
CA ALA A 152 11.74 -26.25 5.51
C ALA A 152 10.91 -26.53 4.25
N ALA A 153 10.82 -27.80 3.83
CA ALA A 153 10.01 -28.21 2.69
C ALA A 153 8.50 -27.92 2.89
N ARG A 154 7.98 -28.16 4.11
CA ARG A 154 6.60 -27.85 4.47
C ARG A 154 6.32 -26.35 4.36
N ILE A 155 7.19 -25.52 4.94
CA ILE A 155 7.05 -24.05 4.89
C ILE A 155 7.11 -23.52 3.45
N GLU A 156 8.02 -24.05 2.63
CA GLU A 156 8.10 -23.68 1.21
C GLU A 156 6.82 -24.04 0.48
N GLN A 157 6.33 -25.26 0.60
CA GLN A 157 5.07 -25.72 -0.01
C GLN A 157 3.87 -24.89 0.44
N GLU A 158 3.79 -24.54 1.73
CA GLU A 158 2.71 -23.74 2.28
C GLU A 158 2.74 -22.30 1.74
N ARG A 159 3.92 -21.71 1.62
CA ARG A 159 4.11 -20.39 1.00
C ARG A 159 3.74 -20.39 -0.47
N ASP A 160 4.18 -21.40 -1.22
CA ASP A 160 3.84 -21.52 -2.65
C ASP A 160 2.33 -21.65 -2.86
N SER A 161 1.66 -22.42 -2.00
CA SER A 161 0.20 -22.57 -2.03
C SER A 161 -0.54 -21.28 -1.67
N ALA A 162 0.02 -20.46 -0.78
CA ALA A 162 -0.57 -19.22 -0.31
C ALA A 162 -0.24 -18.00 -1.21
N GLN A 163 0.77 -18.11 -2.07
CA GLN A 163 1.25 -17.01 -2.91
C GLN A 163 0.15 -16.39 -3.80
N PRO A 164 -0.71 -17.16 -4.50
CA PRO A 164 -1.78 -16.56 -5.31
C PRO A 164 -2.79 -15.75 -4.50
N ALA A 165 -3.14 -16.21 -3.30
CA ALA A 165 -4.05 -15.50 -2.41
C ALA A 165 -3.42 -14.18 -1.91
N LYS A 166 -2.13 -14.22 -1.54
CA LYS A 166 -1.35 -13.02 -1.17
C LYS A 166 -1.32 -12.00 -2.31
N GLU A 167 -1.03 -12.43 -3.54
CA GLU A 167 -0.97 -11.54 -4.71
C GLU A 167 -2.34 -10.93 -5.04
N TYR A 168 -3.39 -11.69 -4.87
CA TYR A 168 -4.76 -11.23 -5.07
C TYR A 168 -5.12 -10.09 -4.10
N VAL A 169 -4.92 -10.29 -2.80
CA VAL A 169 -5.26 -9.26 -1.81
C VAL A 169 -4.34 -8.05 -1.91
N GLU A 170 -3.07 -8.23 -2.27
CA GLU A 170 -2.13 -7.15 -2.57
C GLU A 170 -2.64 -6.25 -3.71
N GLY A 171 -3.12 -6.85 -4.80
CA GLY A 171 -3.73 -6.12 -5.92
C GLY A 171 -5.00 -5.37 -5.53
N LEU A 172 -5.86 -5.97 -4.71
CA LEU A 172 -7.06 -5.30 -4.18
C LEU A 172 -6.70 -4.07 -3.34
N ALA A 173 -5.68 -4.17 -2.47
CA ALA A 173 -5.24 -3.06 -1.64
C ALA A 173 -4.71 -1.89 -2.50
N VAL A 174 -3.89 -2.17 -3.52
CA VAL A 174 -3.37 -1.13 -4.43
C VAL A 174 -4.51 -0.39 -5.13
N ASN A 175 -5.52 -1.11 -5.63
CA ASN A 175 -6.68 -0.52 -6.28
C ASN A 175 -7.54 0.31 -5.31
N ALA A 176 -7.69 -0.15 -4.07
CA ALA A 176 -8.41 0.58 -3.03
C ALA A 176 -7.71 1.89 -2.69
N ILE A 177 -6.39 1.85 -2.43
CA ILE A 177 -5.57 3.05 -2.16
C ILE A 177 -5.66 4.05 -3.32
N ALA A 178 -5.58 3.58 -4.56
CA ALA A 178 -5.73 4.45 -5.74
C ALA A 178 -7.09 5.16 -5.76
N SER A 179 -8.15 4.45 -5.36
CA SER A 179 -9.53 4.90 -5.42
C SER A 179 -9.99 5.71 -4.21
N GLU A 180 -9.24 5.68 -3.08
CA GLU A 180 -9.58 6.40 -1.85
C GLU A 180 -9.57 7.92 -2.11
N PRO A 181 -10.69 8.65 -1.90
CA PRO A 181 -10.75 10.09 -2.14
C PRO A 181 -10.16 10.93 -1.00
N ASP A 182 -10.19 10.44 0.24
CA ASP A 182 -9.66 11.16 1.40
C ASP A 182 -8.14 11.00 1.51
N ASN A 183 -7.43 12.12 1.39
CA ASN A 183 -5.96 12.11 1.40
C ASN A 183 -5.36 11.63 2.73
N LYS A 184 -6.01 11.92 3.87
CA LYS A 184 -5.53 11.49 5.18
C LYS A 184 -5.69 9.97 5.32
N GLN A 185 -6.85 9.46 4.89
CA GLN A 185 -7.13 8.03 4.87
C GLN A 185 -6.19 7.29 3.91
N LYS A 186 -5.98 7.83 2.71
CA LYS A 186 -5.05 7.28 1.72
C LYS A 186 -3.63 7.08 2.26
N VAL A 187 -3.10 8.08 3.00
CA VAL A 187 -1.77 7.95 3.64
C VAL A 187 -1.77 6.84 4.69
N ALA A 188 -2.81 6.74 5.53
CA ALA A 188 -2.92 5.68 6.53
C ALA A 188 -3.04 4.28 5.88
N GLU A 189 -3.72 4.19 4.75
CA GLU A 189 -3.83 2.95 3.96
C GLU A 189 -2.50 2.54 3.35
N VAL A 190 -1.71 3.49 2.84
CA VAL A 190 -0.34 3.21 2.35
C VAL A 190 0.54 2.67 3.48
N GLU A 191 0.48 3.26 4.68
CA GLU A 191 1.24 2.76 5.84
C GLU A 191 0.84 1.32 6.23
N LYS A 192 -0.45 0.99 6.17
CA LYS A 192 -0.94 -0.39 6.38
C LYS A 192 -0.46 -1.34 5.29
N PHE A 193 -0.50 -0.89 4.03
CA PHE A 193 0.00 -1.67 2.89
C PHE A 193 1.49 -2.02 3.05
N GLU A 194 2.32 -1.04 3.39
CA GLU A 194 3.76 -1.25 3.62
C GLU A 194 4.03 -2.28 4.72
N ALA A 195 3.24 -2.25 5.81
CA ALA A 195 3.36 -3.22 6.89
C ALA A 195 2.95 -4.64 6.45
N GLY A 196 1.88 -4.77 5.65
CA GLY A 196 1.38 -6.04 5.14
C GLY A 196 2.23 -6.63 4.03
N PHE A 197 2.82 -5.80 3.18
CA PHE A 197 3.52 -6.21 1.96
C PHE A 197 4.93 -5.58 1.86
N PRO A 198 5.85 -5.90 2.78
CA PRO A 198 7.22 -5.39 2.71
C PRO A 198 7.90 -5.86 1.42
N LYS A 199 8.60 -4.94 0.74
CA LYS A 199 9.27 -5.17 -0.55
C LYS A 199 8.30 -5.55 -1.68
N SER A 200 7.08 -5.05 -1.65
CA SER A 200 6.11 -5.21 -2.72
C SER A 200 6.62 -4.62 -4.04
N LYS A 201 6.30 -5.29 -5.16
CA LYS A 201 6.53 -4.71 -6.49
C LYS A 201 5.74 -3.41 -6.73
N TYR A 202 4.66 -3.20 -5.98
CA TYR A 202 3.80 -2.01 -6.06
C TYR A 202 4.25 -0.87 -5.13
N GLU A 203 5.27 -1.08 -4.31
CA GLU A 203 5.76 -0.08 -3.35
C GLU A 203 6.00 1.30 -4.00
N PRO A 204 6.68 1.43 -5.16
CA PRO A 204 6.88 2.75 -5.77
C PRO A 204 5.56 3.44 -6.13
N GLN A 205 4.56 2.68 -6.54
CA GLN A 205 3.24 3.20 -6.90
C GLN A 205 2.47 3.69 -5.67
N VAL A 206 2.39 2.90 -4.61
CA VAL A 206 1.66 3.27 -3.39
C VAL A 206 2.33 4.41 -2.64
N VAL A 207 3.68 4.44 -2.63
CA VAL A 207 4.44 5.60 -2.11
C VAL A 207 4.11 6.85 -2.90
N GLY A 208 3.97 6.76 -4.23
CA GLY A 208 3.52 7.86 -5.07
C GLY A 208 2.16 8.41 -4.65
N TYR A 209 1.21 7.56 -4.32
CA TYR A 209 -0.11 7.98 -3.81
C TYR A 209 -0.01 8.73 -2.48
N ALA A 210 0.78 8.23 -1.53
CA ALA A 210 1.01 8.93 -0.26
C ALA A 210 1.66 10.29 -0.45
N VAL A 211 2.66 10.39 -1.33
CA VAL A 211 3.35 11.66 -1.63
C VAL A 211 2.38 12.67 -2.22
N VAL A 212 1.57 12.28 -3.21
CA VAL A 212 0.56 13.16 -3.81
C VAL A 212 -0.46 13.62 -2.78
N ALA A 213 -0.96 12.70 -1.95
CA ALA A 213 -1.90 13.00 -0.89
C ALA A 213 -1.32 14.01 0.12
N LEU A 214 -0.08 13.80 0.57
CA LEU A 214 0.61 14.71 1.50
C LEU A 214 0.90 16.08 0.87
N GLN A 215 1.21 16.14 -0.43
CA GLN A 215 1.35 17.40 -1.15
C GLN A 215 0.02 18.16 -1.25
N GLN A 216 -1.08 17.47 -1.55
CA GLN A 216 -2.42 18.08 -1.61
C GLN A 216 -2.89 18.59 -0.24
N MET A 217 -2.50 17.90 0.83
CA MET A 217 -2.74 18.35 2.21
C MET A 217 -1.86 19.54 2.60
N ASN A 218 -0.90 19.93 1.75
CA ASN A 218 0.10 20.98 2.03
C ASN A 218 0.84 20.76 3.36
N ASP A 219 1.22 19.51 3.63
CA ASP A 219 1.93 19.10 4.84
C ASP A 219 3.36 18.62 4.51
N PRO A 220 4.29 19.55 4.25
CA PRO A 220 5.66 19.20 3.90
C PRO A 220 6.41 18.53 5.06
N ALA A 221 5.99 18.75 6.30
CA ALA A 221 6.61 18.13 7.47
C ALA A 221 6.28 16.61 7.52
N ARG A 222 5.01 16.25 7.36
CA ARG A 222 4.61 14.83 7.26
C ARG A 222 5.20 14.17 6.01
N LEU A 223 5.22 14.86 4.88
CA LEU A 223 5.85 14.37 3.66
C LEU A 223 7.34 14.04 3.90
N ALA A 224 8.09 14.93 4.56
CA ALA A 224 9.50 14.69 4.85
C ALA A 224 9.70 13.56 5.87
N ALA A 225 8.87 13.48 6.91
CA ALA A 225 8.91 12.42 7.91
C ALA A 225 8.56 11.06 7.30
N TYR A 226 7.49 10.99 6.49
CA TYR A 226 7.12 9.80 5.74
C TYR A 226 8.23 9.34 4.81
N GLY A 227 8.77 10.28 4.02
CA GLY A 227 9.88 10.01 3.10
C GLY A 227 11.13 9.50 3.81
N GLN A 228 11.47 10.06 4.97
CA GLN A 228 12.60 9.58 5.77
C GLN A 228 12.41 8.14 6.24
N LYS A 229 11.21 7.79 6.73
CA LYS A 229 10.87 6.43 7.14
C LYS A 229 10.94 5.45 5.96
N ALA A 230 10.34 5.82 4.83
CA ALA A 230 10.33 5.00 3.63
C ALA A 230 11.74 4.78 3.05
N VAL A 231 12.59 5.80 3.03
CA VAL A 231 13.99 5.70 2.60
C VAL A 231 14.82 4.86 3.59
N ALA A 232 14.56 4.95 4.90
CA ALA A 232 15.26 4.09 5.88
C ALA A 232 14.95 2.60 5.66
N ALA A 233 13.71 2.27 5.28
CA ALA A 233 13.31 0.91 4.96
C ALA A 233 13.89 0.43 3.61
N ASN A 234 13.99 1.32 2.62
CA ASN A 234 14.43 1.02 1.26
C ASN A 234 15.45 2.06 0.74
N PRO A 235 16.68 2.10 1.28
CA PRO A 235 17.63 3.17 1.03
C PRO A 235 18.15 3.22 -0.41
N ASP A 236 18.08 2.13 -1.14
CA ASP A 236 18.58 2.00 -2.51
C ASP A 236 17.47 1.94 -3.57
N ASN A 237 16.26 2.37 -3.19
CA ASN A 237 15.13 2.48 -4.12
C ASN A 237 15.19 3.80 -4.90
N ALA A 238 15.68 3.75 -6.13
CA ALA A 238 15.81 4.93 -7.00
C ALA A 238 14.46 5.61 -7.27
N SER A 239 13.38 4.84 -7.46
CA SER A 239 12.04 5.38 -7.71
C SER A 239 11.51 6.16 -6.51
N LEU A 240 11.62 5.61 -5.29
CA LEU A 240 11.25 6.28 -4.06
C LEU A 240 12.02 7.60 -3.90
N LEU A 241 13.34 7.57 -4.04
CA LEU A 241 14.18 8.73 -3.89
C LEU A 241 13.85 9.83 -4.92
N SER A 242 13.57 9.45 -6.18
CA SER A 242 13.20 10.39 -7.23
C SER A 242 11.86 11.09 -6.97
N VAL A 243 10.86 10.35 -6.51
CA VAL A 243 9.54 10.89 -6.16
C VAL A 243 9.65 11.86 -4.98
N LEU A 244 10.38 11.49 -3.92
CA LEU A 244 10.61 12.35 -2.76
C LEU A 244 11.42 13.61 -3.13
N ALA A 245 12.44 13.48 -3.96
CA ALA A 245 13.19 14.63 -4.47
C ALA A 245 12.27 15.62 -5.19
N SER A 246 11.43 15.09 -6.10
CA SER A 246 10.48 15.91 -6.86
C SER A 246 9.44 16.60 -5.97
N ALA A 247 9.03 15.96 -4.87
CA ALA A 247 8.04 16.49 -3.95
C ALA A 247 8.58 17.54 -2.98
N LEU A 248 9.82 17.40 -2.55
CA LEU A 248 10.43 18.23 -1.50
C LEU A 248 11.27 19.38 -2.02
N VAL A 249 11.71 19.34 -3.28
CA VAL A 249 12.68 20.33 -3.84
C VAL A 249 12.16 21.78 -3.85
N ASP A 250 10.84 21.97 -3.81
CA ASP A 250 10.24 23.31 -3.72
C ASP A 250 10.16 23.86 -2.28
N THR A 251 10.30 23.01 -1.28
CA THR A 251 10.18 23.36 0.13
C THR A 251 11.53 23.72 0.70
N SER A 252 11.73 24.98 1.11
CA SER A 252 13.03 25.50 1.58
C SER A 252 13.61 24.68 2.73
N ALA A 253 12.80 24.24 3.68
CA ALA A 253 13.24 23.46 4.85
C ALA A 253 13.81 22.07 4.48
N TYR A 254 13.47 21.54 3.32
CA TYR A 254 13.87 20.18 2.89
C TYR A 254 14.67 20.19 1.58
N PHE A 255 15.03 21.36 1.10
CA PHE A 255 15.70 21.56 -0.18
C PHE A 255 16.98 20.74 -0.33
N ASP A 256 17.89 20.81 0.64
CA ASP A 256 19.17 20.10 0.58
C ASP A 256 18.98 18.58 0.54
N ARG A 257 18.02 18.08 1.32
CA ARG A 257 17.65 16.66 1.32
C ARG A 257 17.07 16.24 -0.03
N ALA A 258 16.23 17.05 -0.62
CA ALA A 258 15.68 16.78 -1.95
C ALA A 258 16.77 16.69 -3.01
N MET A 259 17.75 17.59 -2.96
CA MET A 259 18.92 17.59 -3.86
C MET A 259 19.81 16.35 -3.66
N GLU A 260 19.97 15.89 -2.42
CA GLU A 260 20.66 14.64 -2.09
C GLU A 260 19.92 13.43 -2.66
N TYR A 261 18.62 13.34 -2.42
CA TYR A 261 17.77 12.27 -2.95
C TYR A 261 17.80 12.21 -4.47
N ALA A 262 17.74 13.36 -5.15
CA ALA A 262 17.84 13.41 -6.61
C ALA A 262 19.16 12.82 -7.11
N ARG A 263 20.30 13.23 -6.54
CA ARG A 263 21.63 12.71 -6.95
C ARG A 263 21.75 11.22 -6.67
N LYS A 264 21.27 10.74 -5.50
CA LYS A 264 21.30 9.33 -5.15
C LYS A 264 20.40 8.50 -6.08
N ALA A 265 19.22 9.01 -6.42
CA ALA A 265 18.32 8.35 -7.36
C ALA A 265 18.95 8.17 -8.75
N ILE A 266 19.60 9.21 -9.28
CA ILE A 266 20.31 9.16 -10.56
C ILE A 266 21.40 8.08 -10.53
N ALA A 267 22.24 8.09 -9.48
CA ALA A 267 23.34 7.12 -9.33
C ALA A 267 22.82 5.66 -9.24
N LEU A 268 21.74 5.43 -8.52
CA LEU A 268 21.15 4.11 -8.33
C LEU A 268 20.40 3.60 -9.57
N ALA A 269 19.71 4.49 -10.27
CA ALA A 269 18.91 4.13 -11.45
C ALA A 269 19.79 3.58 -12.57
N LYS A 270 21.03 4.07 -12.73
CA LYS A 270 21.97 3.64 -13.80
C LYS A 270 21.26 3.58 -15.16
N ALA A 271 20.54 4.67 -15.49
CA ALA A 271 19.66 4.70 -16.67
C ALA A 271 20.42 4.57 -18.00
N ASP A 272 21.72 4.87 -18.00
CA ASP A 272 22.62 4.74 -19.17
C ASP A 272 23.17 3.31 -19.34
N ALA A 273 22.95 2.41 -18.39
CA ALA A 273 23.42 1.04 -18.46
C ALA A 273 22.71 0.27 -19.59
N PRO A 274 23.44 -0.60 -20.35
CA PRO A 274 22.81 -1.47 -21.33
C PRO A 274 21.67 -2.28 -20.71
N GLY A 275 20.47 -2.26 -21.31
CA GLY A 275 19.30 -2.97 -20.81
C GLY A 275 18.57 -2.27 -19.66
N ALA A 276 18.82 -0.99 -19.39
CA ALA A 276 18.04 -0.23 -18.43
C ALA A 276 16.55 -0.22 -18.83
N ASP A 277 15.69 -0.72 -17.92
CA ASP A 277 14.24 -0.78 -18.12
C ASP A 277 13.57 0.60 -18.02
N THR A 278 12.29 0.66 -18.37
CA THR A 278 11.49 1.89 -18.32
C THR A 278 11.43 2.48 -16.92
N ASN A 279 11.30 1.67 -15.87
CA ASN A 279 11.20 2.18 -14.49
C ASN A 279 12.48 2.89 -14.05
N ARG A 280 13.65 2.33 -14.39
CA ARG A 280 14.95 2.96 -14.12
C ARG A 280 15.11 4.28 -14.87
N LYS A 281 14.69 4.34 -16.15
CA LYS A 281 14.71 5.57 -16.95
C LYS A 281 13.76 6.63 -16.37
N LEU A 282 12.54 6.24 -15.99
CA LEU A 282 11.57 7.15 -15.37
C LEU A 282 12.08 7.71 -14.03
N ALA A 283 12.64 6.85 -13.17
CA ALA A 283 13.22 7.29 -11.90
C ALA A 283 14.36 8.30 -12.12
N ALA A 284 15.29 8.00 -13.02
CA ALA A 284 16.37 8.93 -13.35
C ALA A 284 15.84 10.24 -13.95
N GLY A 285 14.89 10.18 -14.88
CA GLY A 285 14.30 11.35 -15.52
C GLY A 285 13.57 12.27 -14.52
N THR A 286 12.82 11.68 -13.59
CA THR A 286 12.18 12.42 -12.49
C THR A 286 13.23 13.08 -11.59
N ALA A 287 14.28 12.35 -11.23
CA ALA A 287 15.38 12.87 -10.41
C ALA A 287 16.16 14.00 -11.11
N HIS A 288 16.47 13.86 -12.40
CA HIS A 288 17.08 14.92 -13.20
C HIS A 288 16.18 16.16 -13.30
N THR A 289 14.85 15.99 -13.38
CA THR A 289 13.90 17.10 -13.34
C THR A 289 13.96 17.85 -12.00
N ALA A 290 13.97 17.12 -10.88
CA ALA A 290 14.08 17.71 -9.55
C ALA A 290 15.44 18.42 -9.34
N LEU A 291 16.54 17.79 -9.78
CA LEU A 291 17.87 18.37 -9.72
C LEU A 291 17.96 19.65 -10.56
N GLY A 292 17.42 19.62 -11.79
CA GLY A 292 17.38 20.78 -12.66
C GLY A 292 16.59 21.94 -12.05
N PHE A 293 15.42 21.68 -11.49
CA PHE A 293 14.64 22.70 -10.78
C PHE A 293 15.39 23.25 -9.55
N GLY A 294 16.01 22.40 -8.76
CA GLY A 294 16.83 22.83 -7.62
C GLY A 294 18.04 23.69 -8.03
N LEU A 295 18.69 23.35 -9.14
CA LEU A 295 19.79 24.18 -9.69
C LEU A 295 19.30 25.56 -10.16
N MET A 296 18.08 25.64 -10.72
CA MET A 296 17.47 26.94 -11.05
C MET A 296 17.23 27.79 -9.80
N LYS A 297 16.77 27.21 -8.69
CA LYS A 297 16.61 27.90 -7.41
C LYS A 297 17.95 28.43 -6.87
N GLN A 298 19.08 27.77 -7.21
CA GLN A 298 20.43 28.20 -6.89
C GLN A 298 21.03 29.16 -7.97
N GLU A 299 20.20 29.62 -8.92
CA GLU A 299 20.62 30.48 -10.05
C GLU A 299 21.65 29.84 -11.00
N LYS A 300 21.89 28.53 -10.88
CA LYS A 300 22.80 27.75 -11.74
C LYS A 300 22.09 27.32 -13.02
N ASN A 301 21.52 28.26 -13.76
CA ASN A 301 20.61 28.01 -14.87
C ASN A 301 21.23 27.19 -16.01
N THR A 302 22.53 27.39 -16.32
CA THR A 302 23.22 26.58 -17.36
C THR A 302 23.30 25.10 -16.98
N ALA A 303 23.65 24.79 -15.73
CA ALA A 303 23.65 23.40 -15.23
C ALA A 303 22.24 22.83 -15.21
N ALA A 304 21.23 23.61 -14.82
CA ALA A 304 19.82 23.19 -14.86
C ALA A 304 19.38 22.79 -16.27
N ILE A 305 19.78 23.55 -17.32
CA ILE A 305 19.46 23.21 -18.71
C ILE A 305 20.01 21.83 -19.07
N THR A 306 21.21 21.49 -18.65
CA THR A 306 21.82 20.18 -18.91
C THR A 306 20.99 19.05 -18.27
N GLU A 307 20.68 19.18 -16.99
CA GLU A 307 19.88 18.19 -16.26
C GLU A 307 18.48 18.00 -16.88
N LEU A 308 17.81 19.10 -17.21
CA LEU A 308 16.45 19.06 -17.78
C LEU A 308 16.43 18.49 -19.21
N LYS A 309 17.46 18.68 -20.00
CA LYS A 309 17.61 18.02 -21.30
C LYS A 309 17.75 16.50 -21.13
N THR A 310 18.58 16.06 -20.17
CA THR A 310 18.73 14.65 -19.83
C THR A 310 17.40 14.06 -19.37
N ALA A 311 16.66 14.78 -18.51
CA ALA A 311 15.34 14.36 -18.06
C ALA A 311 14.39 14.10 -19.23
N LEU A 312 14.34 14.97 -20.22
CA LEU A 312 13.46 14.83 -21.40
C LEU A 312 13.79 13.58 -22.25
N VAL A 313 15.05 13.20 -22.34
CA VAL A 313 15.45 11.96 -23.04
C VAL A 313 14.93 10.74 -22.30
N LEU A 314 14.96 10.76 -20.97
CA LEU A 314 14.59 9.62 -20.12
C LEU A 314 13.07 9.52 -19.91
N LEU A 315 12.33 10.63 -19.94
CA LEU A 315 10.88 10.69 -19.69
C LEU A 315 10.03 10.57 -20.96
N LYS A 316 10.55 10.00 -22.05
CA LYS A 316 9.81 9.89 -23.33
C LYS A 316 8.47 9.18 -23.20
N GLU A 317 8.38 8.20 -22.29
CA GLU A 317 7.20 7.38 -22.04
C GLU A 317 6.32 7.92 -20.91
N ASP A 318 6.69 9.06 -20.31
CA ASP A 318 5.90 9.78 -19.31
C ASP A 318 5.53 11.19 -19.84
N PRO A 319 4.34 11.35 -20.45
CA PRO A 319 3.92 12.64 -20.98
C PRO A 319 3.85 13.77 -19.95
N VAL A 320 3.41 13.46 -18.71
CA VAL A 320 3.26 14.47 -17.64
C VAL A 320 4.62 14.87 -17.10
N GLY A 321 5.51 13.92 -16.84
CA GLY A 321 6.89 14.19 -16.43
C GLY A 321 7.65 14.97 -17.50
N SER A 322 7.49 14.62 -18.77
CA SER A 322 8.08 15.35 -19.90
C SER A 322 7.56 16.79 -19.99
N GLN A 323 6.27 17.04 -19.77
CA GLN A 323 5.73 18.41 -19.74
C GLN A 323 6.32 19.21 -18.59
N LYS A 324 6.47 18.62 -17.40
CA LYS A 324 7.08 19.24 -16.22
C LYS A 324 8.55 19.65 -16.51
N ALA A 325 9.34 18.70 -17.02
CA ALA A 325 10.73 18.95 -17.39
C ALA A 325 10.85 20.03 -18.50
N SER A 326 9.97 19.98 -19.51
CA SER A 326 9.92 20.98 -20.59
C SER A 326 9.60 22.38 -20.05
N TYR A 327 8.65 22.51 -19.14
CA TYR A 327 8.30 23.78 -18.54
C TYR A 327 9.48 24.40 -17.79
N PHE A 328 10.17 23.62 -16.96
CA PHE A 328 11.37 24.08 -16.26
C PHE A 328 12.51 24.40 -17.21
N LEU A 329 12.69 23.62 -18.28
CA LEU A 329 13.69 23.91 -19.30
C LEU A 329 13.43 25.26 -20.00
N ALA A 330 12.18 25.54 -20.37
CA ALA A 330 11.79 26.81 -20.95
C ALA A 330 12.03 27.97 -19.99
N TYR A 331 11.74 27.78 -18.70
CA TYR A 331 12.06 28.78 -17.67
C TYR A 331 13.55 29.01 -17.52
N ALA A 332 14.38 27.97 -17.49
CA ALA A 332 15.84 28.10 -17.42
C ALA A 332 16.43 28.83 -18.66
N TYR A 333 15.89 28.54 -19.86
CA TYR A 333 16.25 29.27 -21.07
C TYR A 333 15.85 30.75 -21.00
N ALA A 334 14.67 31.07 -20.48
CA ALA A 334 14.25 32.46 -20.28
C ALA A 334 15.19 33.20 -19.32
N LYS A 335 15.62 32.57 -18.23
CA LYS A 335 16.58 33.10 -17.26
C LYS A 335 17.97 33.34 -17.86
N THR A 336 18.41 32.54 -18.81
CA THR A 336 19.66 32.71 -19.55
C THR A 336 19.53 33.55 -20.82
N LYS A 337 18.38 34.22 -21.01
CA LYS A 337 18.07 35.09 -22.16
C LYS A 337 18.02 34.34 -23.52
N ASN A 338 17.94 33.00 -23.50
CA ASN A 338 17.72 32.19 -24.69
C ASN A 338 16.22 32.13 -25.01
N TYR A 339 15.69 33.31 -25.41
CA TYR A 339 14.23 33.50 -25.57
C TYR A 339 13.63 32.72 -26.74
N ALA A 340 14.43 32.43 -27.78
CA ALA A 340 13.95 31.69 -28.95
C ALA A 340 13.63 30.24 -28.56
N GLU A 341 14.55 29.58 -27.86
CA GLU A 341 14.39 28.22 -27.36
C GLU A 341 13.25 28.13 -26.34
N ALA A 342 13.17 29.12 -25.42
CA ALA A 342 12.08 29.19 -24.46
C ALA A 342 10.72 29.23 -25.16
N ARG A 343 10.52 30.10 -26.16
CA ARG A 343 9.28 30.24 -26.94
C ARG A 343 8.92 28.96 -27.68
N GLN A 344 9.91 28.29 -28.29
CA GLN A 344 9.66 27.05 -29.01
C GLN A 344 9.08 25.97 -28.10
N ILE A 345 9.64 25.80 -26.90
CA ILE A 345 9.17 24.82 -25.92
C ILE A 345 7.78 25.20 -25.38
N LEU A 346 7.60 26.48 -25.02
CA LEU A 346 6.32 26.96 -24.47
C LEU A 346 5.16 26.81 -25.47
N ASN A 347 5.39 27.10 -26.76
CA ASN A 347 4.38 26.89 -27.79
C ASN A 347 3.98 25.41 -27.91
N LYS A 348 4.91 24.47 -27.80
CA LYS A 348 4.61 23.03 -27.79
C LYS A 348 3.78 22.63 -26.55
N LEU A 349 4.11 23.16 -25.38
CA LEU A 349 3.37 22.90 -24.15
C LEU A 349 1.92 23.47 -24.21
N ILE A 350 1.74 24.63 -24.82
CA ILE A 350 0.43 25.25 -24.99
C ILE A 350 -0.45 24.45 -25.95
N ALA A 351 0.13 23.85 -26.99
CA ALA A 351 -0.58 23.03 -27.95
C ALA A 351 -0.97 21.62 -27.42
N ALA A 352 -0.27 21.13 -26.39
CA ALA A 352 -0.53 19.82 -25.79
C ALA A 352 -1.48 19.94 -24.59
N PRO A 353 -2.49 19.08 -24.45
CA PRO A 353 -3.34 19.07 -23.25
C PRO A 353 -2.50 18.62 -22.04
N GLY A 354 -2.69 19.28 -20.89
CA GLY A 354 -2.00 18.90 -19.67
C GLY A 354 -1.87 20.03 -18.64
N PRO A 355 -1.32 19.71 -17.45
CA PRO A 355 -1.29 20.64 -16.32
C PRO A 355 -0.36 21.85 -16.55
N PHE A 356 0.54 21.79 -17.51
CA PHE A 356 1.49 22.88 -17.82
C PHE A 356 1.02 23.81 -18.93
N GLN A 357 -0.17 23.61 -19.53
CA GLN A 357 -0.68 24.45 -20.61
C GLN A 357 -0.88 25.90 -20.16
N GLN A 358 -1.55 26.14 -19.03
CA GLN A 358 -1.79 27.48 -18.50
C GLN A 358 -0.51 28.15 -17.98
N PRO A 359 0.32 27.48 -17.15
CA PRO A 359 1.64 28.02 -16.75
C PRO A 359 2.54 28.40 -17.94
N ALA A 360 2.50 27.62 -19.03
CA ALA A 360 3.27 27.92 -20.24
C ALA A 360 2.80 29.20 -20.95
N ARG A 361 1.48 29.47 -21.00
CA ARG A 361 0.94 30.73 -21.55
C ARG A 361 1.43 31.94 -20.75
N GLU A 362 1.40 31.85 -19.43
CA GLU A 362 1.85 32.93 -18.53
C GLU A 362 3.35 33.20 -18.68
N LEU A 363 4.17 32.15 -18.77
CA LEU A 363 5.61 32.31 -18.98
C LEU A 363 5.90 32.85 -20.37
N LEU A 364 5.18 32.43 -21.41
CA LEU A 364 5.35 32.95 -22.78
C LEU A 364 5.07 34.47 -22.86
N ALA A 365 4.03 34.95 -22.17
CA ALA A 365 3.75 36.37 -22.09
C ALA A 365 4.93 37.17 -21.48
N LYS A 366 5.48 36.69 -20.34
CA LYS A 366 6.65 37.29 -19.68
C LYS A 366 7.89 37.31 -20.58
N VAL A 367 8.14 36.22 -21.32
CA VAL A 367 9.24 36.14 -22.32
C VAL A 367 9.01 37.14 -23.45
N GLY A 368 7.74 37.35 -23.88
CA GLY A 368 7.39 38.35 -24.89
C GLY A 368 7.68 39.77 -24.45
N GLU A 369 7.38 40.13 -23.22
CA GLU A 369 7.68 41.43 -22.63
C GLU A 369 9.19 41.68 -22.47
N ALA A 370 9.95 40.65 -22.02
CA ALA A 370 11.39 40.74 -21.84
C ALA A 370 12.17 40.95 -23.16
N THR A 371 11.60 40.53 -24.30
CA THR A 371 12.23 40.72 -25.61
C THR A 371 11.90 42.05 -26.27
N LYS A 372 10.99 42.85 -25.71
CA LYS A 372 10.65 44.19 -26.20
C LYS A 372 11.49 45.29 -25.54
N ARG A 373 12.19 44.95 -24.47
CA ARG A 373 13.16 45.79 -23.74
C ARG A 373 14.57 45.53 -24.22
#